data_710d87c90a9cea26b6af095e14bcf795
#
_entry.id   710d87c90a9cea26b6af095e14bcf795
#
_cell.length_a   1.000
_cell.length_b   1.000
_cell.length_c   1.000
_cell.angle_alpha   90.00
_cell.angle_beta   90.00
_cell.angle_gamma   90.00
#
_symmetry.space_group_name_H-M   'P 1'
#
loop_
_entity.id
_entity.type
_entity.pdbx_description
1 polymer ?
#
loop_
_entity_poly.entity_id
_entity_poly.type
_entity_poly.pdbx_seq_one_letter_code
_entity_poly.pdbx_strand_id
1 'polypeptide(L)'
;MNSSRNGLILFSGNGNPDLSKGIADQLGIKLGNAKVTTFSDGEISISINENVRGKDVFLIQPTCPPAGDNLLELIIMVDALRRSSAGRITAVIPYYGYARQDRRVRSERVPISAKVMADILERSGIDRVLTVELHSEQIQGFFDIPVDNVYGTKVMRDDIQKLNSDKHLIVSPDVGGVVRSRALGKVLGLSDLAIIDKRRDEANQSEVMNVIGEVKDKECIIVDDIADTAGTLCNAAEALKKEGALKVYAYIVHPVLSGNAIEKISKSKLDQLVVTDTIPLSEEARNCEKIRIITMAPTLAEAIRRVNNEESISAMFL
;
A
#
# COMPACT_ATOMS: atom_id res chain seq x y z
N MET A 1 17.42 10.98 30.55
CA MET A 1 16.03 10.72 30.94
C MET A 1 15.15 11.05 29.73
N ASN A 2 14.86 10.06 28.89
CA ASN A 2 13.93 10.25 27.77
C ASN A 2 12.53 10.32 28.34
N SER A 3 11.97 11.52 28.40
CA SER A 3 10.56 11.71 28.67
C SER A 3 9.80 11.15 27.45
N SER A 4 9.25 9.95 27.57
CA SER A 4 8.21 9.47 26.67
C SER A 4 7.07 10.48 26.75
N ARG A 5 7.04 11.43 25.81
CA ARG A 5 5.95 12.37 25.66
C ARG A 5 4.72 11.56 25.33
N ASN A 6 3.71 11.71 26.18
CA ASN A 6 2.34 11.22 26.00
C ASN A 6 2.22 9.76 25.50
N GLY A 7 1.86 8.84 26.41
CA GLY A 7 1.76 7.41 26.09
C GLY A 7 1.04 7.14 24.75
N LEU A 8 1.71 6.36 23.90
CA LEU A 8 1.19 5.89 22.61
C LEU A 8 -0.04 5.02 22.83
N ILE A 9 -1.11 5.27 22.09
CA ILE A 9 -2.27 4.40 21.98
C ILE A 9 -2.52 4.10 20.52
N LEU A 10 -2.74 2.83 20.20
CA LEU A 10 -2.99 2.34 18.86
C LEU A 10 -4.42 1.85 18.74
N PHE A 11 -5.23 2.46 17.87
CA PHE A 11 -6.57 2.00 17.53
C PHE A 11 -6.62 1.37 16.15
N SER A 12 -7.55 0.46 15.96
CA SER A 12 -7.89 -0.15 14.68
C SER A 12 -9.31 0.19 14.30
N GLY A 13 -9.51 0.61 13.05
CA GLY A 13 -10.81 0.47 12.41
C GLY A 13 -11.00 -0.95 11.84
N ASN A 14 -12.12 -1.14 11.12
CA ASN A 14 -12.52 -2.45 10.59
C ASN A 14 -11.85 -2.79 9.23
N GLY A 15 -11.18 -1.83 8.60
CA GLY A 15 -10.63 -2.03 7.24
C GLY A 15 -9.50 -3.05 7.14
N ASN A 16 -8.72 -3.27 8.23
CA ASN A 16 -7.69 -4.33 8.27
C ASN A 16 -7.26 -4.66 9.72
N PRO A 17 -8.09 -5.39 10.47
CA PRO A 17 -7.80 -5.76 11.87
C PRO A 17 -6.56 -6.64 12.02
N ASP A 18 -6.29 -7.53 11.03
CA ASP A 18 -5.15 -8.46 11.09
C ASP A 18 -3.81 -7.69 11.04
N LEU A 19 -3.67 -6.72 10.12
CA LEU A 19 -2.50 -5.86 10.07
C LEU A 19 -2.36 -5.00 11.32
N SER A 20 -3.46 -4.45 11.83
CA SER A 20 -3.47 -3.65 13.05
C SER A 20 -2.99 -4.45 14.26
N LYS A 21 -3.42 -5.70 14.38
CA LYS A 21 -2.95 -6.64 15.40
C LYS A 21 -1.45 -6.94 15.22
N GLY A 22 -1.02 -7.23 13.99
CA GLY A 22 0.39 -7.47 13.68
C GLY A 22 1.29 -6.28 14.07
N ILE A 23 0.83 -5.04 13.84
CA ILE A 23 1.55 -3.83 14.25
C ILE A 23 1.61 -3.72 15.78
N ALA A 24 0.50 -3.95 16.48
CA ALA A 24 0.45 -3.93 17.94
C ALA A 24 1.39 -4.97 18.56
N ASP A 25 1.42 -6.18 18.03
CA ASP A 25 2.31 -7.26 18.45
C ASP A 25 3.79 -6.87 18.25
N GLN A 26 4.15 -6.23 17.12
CA GLN A 26 5.51 -5.74 16.87
C GLN A 26 5.92 -4.59 17.81
N LEU A 27 4.98 -3.76 18.23
CA LEU A 27 5.21 -2.68 19.20
C LEU A 27 5.22 -3.19 20.65
N GLY A 28 4.80 -4.43 20.90
CA GLY A 28 4.66 -4.99 22.24
C GLY A 28 3.54 -4.32 23.08
N ILE A 29 2.51 -3.78 22.41
CA ILE A 29 1.37 -3.10 23.07
C ILE A 29 0.05 -3.77 22.67
N LYS A 30 -1.02 -3.43 23.39
CA LYS A 30 -2.38 -3.83 23.01
C LYS A 30 -3.03 -2.73 22.16
N LEU A 31 -3.96 -3.14 21.30
CA LEU A 31 -4.86 -2.19 20.66
C LEU A 31 -5.76 -1.52 21.72
N GLY A 32 -5.99 -0.23 21.53
CA GLY A 32 -6.90 0.56 22.36
C GLY A 32 -8.33 0.04 22.27
N ASN A 33 -9.05 0.16 23.35
CA ASN A 33 -10.43 -0.34 23.45
C ASN A 33 -11.40 0.61 22.75
N ALA A 34 -11.81 0.27 21.54
CA ALA A 34 -12.86 0.95 20.79
C ALA A 34 -13.88 -0.08 20.29
N LYS A 35 -15.14 0.31 20.23
CA LYS A 35 -16.19 -0.46 19.59
C LYS A 35 -16.61 0.25 18.30
N VAL A 36 -16.46 -0.41 17.18
CA VAL A 36 -16.84 0.08 15.85
C VAL A 36 -17.87 -0.89 15.28
N THR A 37 -19.08 -0.42 15.10
CA THR A 37 -20.24 -1.22 14.64
C THR A 37 -21.07 -0.41 13.67
N THR A 38 -22.06 -1.03 13.06
CA THR A 38 -23.08 -0.37 12.25
C THR A 38 -24.46 -0.56 12.86
N PHE A 39 -25.30 0.45 12.76
CA PHE A 39 -26.73 0.33 13.05
C PHE A 39 -27.44 -0.48 11.97
N SER A 40 -28.69 -0.84 12.22
CA SER A 40 -29.50 -1.63 11.28
C SER A 40 -29.78 -0.94 9.94
N ASP A 41 -29.70 0.38 9.91
CA ASP A 41 -29.82 1.24 8.71
C ASP A 41 -28.50 1.44 7.97
N GLY A 42 -27.38 0.90 8.51
CA GLY A 42 -26.05 0.99 7.93
C GLY A 42 -25.20 2.17 8.44
N GLU A 43 -25.72 3.03 9.30
CA GLU A 43 -24.91 4.11 9.89
C GLU A 43 -23.83 3.57 10.84
N ILE A 44 -22.65 4.18 10.78
CA ILE A 44 -21.50 3.76 11.60
C ILE A 44 -21.66 4.28 13.02
N SER A 45 -21.48 3.40 13.99
CA SER A 45 -21.51 3.69 15.42
C SER A 45 -20.17 3.41 16.07
N ILE A 46 -19.59 4.42 16.73
CA ILE A 46 -18.26 4.34 17.35
C ILE A 46 -18.34 4.71 18.82
N SER A 47 -17.62 3.93 19.64
CA SER A 47 -17.41 4.23 21.07
C SER A 47 -15.94 4.01 21.41
N ILE A 48 -15.29 5.05 21.94
CA ILE A 48 -13.93 4.97 22.49
C ILE A 48 -14.07 4.66 23.98
N ASN A 49 -13.63 3.47 24.39
CA ASN A 49 -13.77 2.95 25.74
C ASN A 49 -12.47 3.03 26.55
N GLU A 50 -11.61 3.98 26.21
CA GLU A 50 -10.31 4.20 26.84
C GLU A 50 -10.03 5.69 27.02
N ASN A 51 -9.25 6.03 28.03
CA ASN A 51 -8.86 7.43 28.25
C ASN A 51 -7.74 7.85 27.30
N VAL A 52 -8.07 8.64 26.31
CA VAL A 52 -7.14 9.17 25.28
C VAL A 52 -6.69 10.61 25.53
N ARG A 53 -7.13 11.24 26.64
CA ARG A 53 -6.83 12.64 26.91
C ARG A 53 -5.32 12.91 26.93
N GLY A 54 -4.89 13.81 26.05
CA GLY A 54 -3.48 14.22 25.92
C GLY A 54 -2.56 13.13 25.38
N LYS A 55 -3.07 12.00 24.89
CA LYS A 55 -2.29 10.89 24.36
C LYS A 55 -1.91 11.11 22.88
N ASP A 56 -0.82 10.45 22.46
CA ASP A 56 -0.43 10.33 21.06
C ASP A 56 -1.15 9.10 20.47
N VAL A 57 -2.17 9.37 19.66
CA VAL A 57 -3.06 8.34 19.13
C VAL A 57 -2.71 8.04 17.67
N PHE A 58 -2.52 6.76 17.38
CA PHE A 58 -2.37 6.24 16.04
C PHE A 58 -3.62 5.42 15.69
N LEU A 59 -4.31 5.83 14.63
CA LEU A 59 -5.52 5.17 14.16
C LEU A 59 -5.25 4.48 12.83
N ILE A 60 -5.24 3.14 12.84
CA ILE A 60 -4.97 2.32 11.64
C ILE A 60 -6.29 2.06 10.92
N GLN A 61 -6.39 2.59 9.69
CA GLN A 61 -7.53 2.35 8.81
C GLN A 61 -7.14 2.53 7.36
N PRO A 62 -6.93 1.47 6.58
CA PRO A 62 -6.80 1.58 5.14
C PRO A 62 -8.13 2.04 4.53
N THR A 63 -8.06 2.89 3.50
CA THR A 63 -9.24 3.29 2.74
C THR A 63 -9.41 2.41 1.49
N CYS A 64 -9.25 1.09 1.69
CA CYS A 64 -9.47 0.05 0.68
C CYS A 64 -10.98 -0.24 0.50
N PRO A 65 -11.36 -1.05 -0.49
CA PRO A 65 -12.77 -1.44 -0.65
C PRO A 65 -13.36 -2.11 0.61
N PRO A 66 -14.58 -1.73 1.02
CA PRO A 66 -15.43 -0.65 0.49
C PRO A 66 -14.92 0.75 0.87
N ALA A 67 -14.32 1.46 -0.10
CA ALA A 67 -13.50 2.64 0.18
C ALA A 67 -14.26 3.81 0.85
N GLY A 68 -15.52 4.00 0.47
CA GLY A 68 -16.36 5.05 1.07
C GLY A 68 -16.66 4.77 2.54
N ASP A 69 -16.99 3.54 2.88
CA ASP A 69 -17.33 3.14 4.25
C ASP A 69 -16.09 3.21 5.15
N ASN A 70 -14.95 2.67 4.68
CA ASN A 70 -13.69 2.72 5.41
C ASN A 70 -13.18 4.16 5.63
N LEU A 71 -13.38 5.05 4.65
CA LEU A 71 -13.06 6.46 4.81
C LEU A 71 -13.97 7.13 5.84
N LEU A 72 -15.28 6.89 5.75
CA LEU A 72 -16.25 7.47 6.69
C LEU A 72 -16.01 6.98 8.12
N GLU A 73 -15.70 5.69 8.29
CA GLU A 73 -15.34 5.10 9.58
C GLU A 73 -14.11 5.81 10.18
N LEU A 74 -13.05 6.02 9.37
CA LEU A 74 -11.86 6.76 9.79
C LEU A 74 -12.23 8.16 10.29
N ILE A 75 -13.03 8.91 9.53
CA ILE A 75 -13.43 10.28 9.85
C ILE A 75 -14.23 10.34 11.17
N ILE A 76 -15.19 9.43 11.36
CA ILE A 76 -16.01 9.40 12.57
C ILE A 76 -15.17 8.99 13.79
N MET A 77 -14.22 8.05 13.63
CA MET A 77 -13.29 7.69 14.71
C MET A 77 -12.40 8.87 15.10
N VAL A 78 -11.92 9.65 14.14
CA VAL A 78 -11.12 10.87 14.39
C VAL A 78 -11.92 11.88 15.20
N ASP A 79 -13.20 12.14 14.84
CA ASP A 79 -14.06 13.06 15.60
C ASP A 79 -14.27 12.59 17.04
N ALA A 80 -14.51 11.28 17.26
CA ALA A 80 -14.66 10.70 18.59
C ALA A 80 -13.38 10.89 19.44
N LEU A 81 -12.21 10.66 18.86
CA LEU A 81 -10.91 10.85 19.51
C LEU A 81 -10.64 12.33 19.85
N ARG A 82 -10.94 13.25 18.95
CA ARG A 82 -10.83 14.70 19.18
C ARG A 82 -11.73 15.16 20.32
N ARG A 83 -13.00 14.76 20.31
CA ARG A 83 -13.97 15.08 21.38
C ARG A 83 -13.55 14.48 22.72
N SER A 84 -12.80 13.37 22.70
CA SER A 84 -12.19 12.77 23.89
C SER A 84 -10.88 13.42 24.30
N SER A 85 -10.48 14.52 23.65
CA SER A 85 -9.28 15.32 23.94
C SER A 85 -7.97 14.55 23.72
N ALA A 86 -7.86 13.72 22.67
CA ALA A 86 -6.58 13.18 22.23
C ALA A 86 -5.58 14.32 22.02
N GLY A 87 -4.32 14.09 22.31
CA GLY A 87 -3.28 15.14 22.23
C GLY A 87 -2.77 15.33 20.80
N ARG A 88 -2.60 14.25 20.06
CA ARG A 88 -2.26 14.19 18.63
C ARG A 88 -2.93 12.96 18.01
N ILE A 89 -3.42 13.08 16.80
CA ILE A 89 -4.04 11.98 16.06
C ILE A 89 -3.28 11.78 14.75
N THR A 90 -2.60 10.66 14.62
CA THR A 90 -1.96 10.21 13.38
C THR A 90 -2.85 9.19 12.70
N ALA A 91 -3.35 9.49 11.50
CA ALA A 91 -4.04 8.52 10.67
C ALA A 91 -3.01 7.63 9.98
N VAL A 92 -2.99 6.35 10.33
CA VAL A 92 -2.17 5.33 9.67
C VAL A 92 -3.03 4.68 8.59
N ILE A 93 -2.77 5.02 7.34
CA ILE A 93 -3.56 4.62 6.18
C ILE A 93 -2.70 3.70 5.29
N PRO A 94 -2.61 2.39 5.57
CA PRO A 94 -1.75 1.46 4.83
C PRO A 94 -2.03 1.44 3.32
N TYR A 95 -3.28 1.67 2.92
CA TYR A 95 -3.68 1.90 1.54
C TYR A 95 -4.51 3.19 1.45
N TYR A 96 -4.00 4.16 0.69
CA TYR A 96 -4.68 5.41 0.42
C TYR A 96 -5.57 5.26 -0.82
N GLY A 97 -6.86 5.08 -0.62
CA GLY A 97 -7.84 4.97 -1.70
C GLY A 97 -7.95 6.24 -2.53
N TYR A 98 -8.44 6.13 -3.77
CA TYR A 98 -8.54 7.22 -4.74
C TYR A 98 -7.20 7.83 -5.20
N ALA A 99 -6.05 7.31 -4.77
CA ALA A 99 -4.72 7.79 -5.11
C ALA A 99 -4.44 7.82 -6.62
N ARG A 100 -5.09 6.95 -7.40
CA ARG A 100 -4.93 6.89 -8.87
C ARG A 100 -5.54 8.08 -9.63
N GLN A 101 -6.36 8.89 -8.96
CA GLN A 101 -6.95 10.12 -9.50
C GLN A 101 -6.24 11.33 -8.90
N ASP A 102 -4.94 11.45 -9.17
CA ASP A 102 -4.02 12.43 -8.61
C ASP A 102 -3.82 13.66 -9.48
N ARG A 103 -4.34 13.63 -10.71
CA ARG A 103 -4.19 14.71 -11.69
C ARG A 103 -5.37 14.80 -12.63
N ARG A 104 -5.54 15.98 -13.22
CA ARG A 104 -6.52 16.19 -14.28
C ARG A 104 -5.94 15.82 -15.65
N VAL A 105 -6.63 15.00 -16.39
CA VAL A 105 -6.32 14.70 -17.80
C VAL A 105 -6.73 15.90 -18.67
N ARG A 106 -5.87 16.30 -19.60
CA ARG A 106 -6.03 17.56 -20.38
C ARG A 106 -7.36 17.68 -21.14
N SER A 107 -7.91 16.57 -21.63
CA SER A 107 -9.11 16.54 -22.47
C SER A 107 -10.41 16.32 -21.70
N GLU A 108 -10.36 16.13 -20.36
CA GLU A 108 -11.50 15.69 -19.58
C GLU A 108 -11.82 16.64 -18.42
N ARG A 109 -13.11 16.70 -18.08
CA ARG A 109 -13.60 17.43 -16.89
C ARG A 109 -13.76 16.46 -15.72
N VAL A 110 -12.62 16.02 -15.18
CA VAL A 110 -12.56 15.02 -14.10
C VAL A 110 -12.11 15.65 -12.78
N PRO A 111 -12.52 15.09 -11.63
CA PRO A 111 -12.01 15.53 -10.34
C PRO A 111 -10.55 15.10 -10.13
N ILE A 112 -9.89 15.70 -9.14
CA ILE A 112 -8.66 15.18 -8.54
C ILE A 112 -9.07 14.55 -7.20
N SER A 113 -9.56 13.31 -7.25
CA SER A 113 -10.16 12.67 -6.07
C SER A 113 -9.18 12.49 -4.92
N ALA A 114 -7.89 12.27 -5.23
CA ALA A 114 -6.85 12.19 -4.20
C ALA A 114 -6.76 13.48 -3.37
N LYS A 115 -6.94 14.67 -3.99
CA LYS A 115 -6.99 15.96 -3.28
C LYS A 115 -8.26 16.09 -2.45
N VAL A 116 -9.41 15.68 -2.99
CA VAL A 116 -10.68 15.72 -2.24
C VAL A 116 -10.58 14.88 -0.97
N MET A 117 -9.97 13.68 -1.06
CA MET A 117 -9.76 12.82 0.12
C MET A 117 -8.82 13.48 1.14
N ALA A 118 -7.74 14.11 0.67
CA ALA A 118 -6.82 14.85 1.55
C ALA A 118 -7.55 15.97 2.33
N ASP A 119 -8.34 16.78 1.63
CA ASP A 119 -9.11 17.88 2.24
C ASP A 119 -10.10 17.38 3.30
N ILE A 120 -10.81 16.27 3.02
CA ILE A 120 -11.76 15.68 3.96
C ILE A 120 -11.04 15.17 5.21
N LEU A 121 -9.92 14.45 5.04
CA LEU A 121 -9.12 13.92 6.15
C LEU A 121 -8.57 15.04 7.03
N GLU A 122 -8.00 16.09 6.46
CA GLU A 122 -7.50 17.24 7.23
C GLU A 122 -8.63 17.93 8.01
N ARG A 123 -9.77 18.16 7.35
CA ARG A 123 -10.93 18.78 7.98
C ARG A 123 -11.53 17.95 9.10
N SER A 124 -11.37 16.63 9.08
CA SER A 124 -11.77 15.77 10.19
C SER A 124 -10.95 16.04 11.46
N GLY A 125 -9.71 16.54 11.28
CA GLY A 125 -8.83 16.99 12.36
C GLY A 125 -7.77 15.99 12.75
N ILE A 126 -7.27 15.23 11.80
CA ILE A 126 -6.00 14.51 11.95
C ILE A 126 -4.84 15.51 11.96
N ASP A 127 -3.78 15.19 12.69
CA ASP A 127 -2.57 16.03 12.79
C ASP A 127 -1.47 15.56 11.86
N ARG A 128 -1.53 14.33 11.37
CA ARG A 128 -0.53 13.67 10.52
C ARG A 128 -1.12 12.49 9.78
N VAL A 129 -0.59 12.20 8.59
CA VAL A 129 -0.83 10.97 7.85
C VAL A 129 0.44 10.13 7.82
N LEU A 130 0.33 8.84 8.13
CA LEU A 130 1.34 7.82 7.85
C LEU A 130 0.74 6.83 6.85
N THR A 131 1.35 6.69 5.69
CA THR A 131 0.84 5.85 4.60
C THR A 131 1.94 5.00 3.98
N VAL A 132 1.55 4.02 3.16
CA VAL A 132 2.49 3.15 2.45
C VAL A 132 2.36 3.38 0.95
N GLU A 133 3.49 3.55 0.26
CA GLU A 133 3.64 3.54 -1.20
C GLU A 133 2.52 4.30 -1.92
N LEU A 134 2.47 5.61 -1.80
CA LEU A 134 1.52 6.41 -2.57
C LEU A 134 1.69 6.18 -4.06
N HIS A 135 0.59 6.07 -4.80
CA HIS A 135 0.60 5.92 -6.25
C HIS A 135 1.45 6.99 -6.96
N SER A 136 1.46 8.18 -6.38
CA SER A 136 2.21 9.33 -6.85
C SER A 136 2.74 10.12 -5.65
N GLU A 137 4.04 10.38 -5.60
CA GLU A 137 4.68 11.07 -4.45
C GLU A 137 4.15 12.49 -4.25
N GLN A 138 3.71 13.16 -5.32
CA GLN A 138 3.13 14.50 -5.23
C GLN A 138 1.83 14.58 -4.42
N ILE A 139 1.15 13.44 -4.16
CA ILE A 139 -0.04 13.41 -3.28
C ILE A 139 0.29 13.93 -1.88
N GLN A 140 1.53 13.77 -1.41
CA GLN A 140 1.99 14.35 -0.15
C GLN A 140 1.77 15.87 -0.11
N GLY A 141 1.94 16.55 -1.25
CA GLY A 141 1.71 17.98 -1.40
C GLY A 141 0.23 18.39 -1.47
N PHE A 142 -0.71 17.45 -1.42
CA PHE A 142 -2.14 17.76 -1.32
C PHE A 142 -2.58 18.02 0.11
N PHE A 143 -1.74 17.70 1.08
CA PHE A 143 -1.95 17.90 2.50
C PHE A 143 -1.19 19.14 2.99
N ASP A 144 -1.80 19.91 3.87
CA ASP A 144 -1.16 21.00 4.62
C ASP A 144 -0.57 20.50 5.95
N ILE A 145 -0.87 19.25 6.33
CA ILE A 145 -0.30 18.56 7.49
C ILE A 145 0.84 17.61 7.06
N PRO A 146 1.73 17.20 7.98
CA PRO A 146 2.79 16.25 7.67
C PRO A 146 2.27 14.91 7.14
N VAL A 147 2.91 14.41 6.08
CA VAL A 147 2.66 13.09 5.50
C VAL A 147 3.96 12.29 5.48
N ASP A 148 3.95 11.15 6.15
CA ASP A 148 5.03 10.17 6.09
C ASP A 148 4.62 9.03 5.13
N ASN A 149 5.28 8.97 3.98
CA ASN A 149 5.10 7.89 3.01
C ASN A 149 6.21 6.86 3.22
N VAL A 150 5.87 5.65 3.70
CA VAL A 150 6.82 4.54 3.84
C VAL A 150 6.73 3.61 2.63
N TYR A 151 7.81 2.87 2.36
CA TYR A 151 7.92 2.08 1.14
C TYR A 151 7.95 0.59 1.42
N GLY A 152 7.37 -0.20 0.50
CA GLY A 152 7.43 -1.66 0.51
C GLY A 152 8.81 -2.24 0.18
N THR A 153 9.74 -1.40 -0.31
CA THR A 153 11.06 -1.81 -0.82
C THR A 153 11.84 -2.70 0.16
N LYS A 154 11.80 -2.39 1.46
CA LYS A 154 12.55 -3.16 2.47
C LYS A 154 12.01 -4.58 2.62
N VAL A 155 10.70 -4.74 2.78
CA VAL A 155 10.10 -6.07 2.95
C VAL A 155 10.20 -6.90 1.68
N MET A 156 10.11 -6.26 0.51
CA MET A 156 10.32 -6.90 -0.79
C MET A 156 11.76 -7.36 -0.96
N ARG A 157 12.75 -6.50 -0.67
CA ARG A 157 14.16 -6.85 -0.71
C ARG A 157 14.47 -8.07 0.15
N ASP A 158 14.04 -8.04 1.42
CA ASP A 158 14.31 -9.09 2.39
C ASP A 158 13.68 -10.43 1.99
N ASP A 159 12.60 -10.38 1.22
CA ASP A 159 11.94 -11.57 0.68
C ASP A 159 12.62 -12.06 -0.62
N ILE A 160 12.94 -11.16 -1.55
CA ILE A 160 13.63 -11.50 -2.81
C ILE A 160 15.00 -12.13 -2.54
N GLN A 161 15.73 -11.63 -1.55
CA GLN A 161 17.03 -12.21 -1.17
C GLN A 161 16.94 -13.68 -0.74
N LYS A 162 15.79 -14.13 -0.22
CA LYS A 162 15.56 -15.54 0.14
C LYS A 162 15.42 -16.46 -1.07
N LEU A 163 15.11 -15.93 -2.25
CA LEU A 163 15.05 -16.71 -3.48
C LEU A 163 16.43 -17.20 -3.93
N ASN A 164 17.51 -16.59 -3.44
CA ASN A 164 18.91 -16.99 -3.58
C ASN A 164 19.31 -17.35 -5.02
N SER A 165 19.07 -16.41 -5.97
CA SER A 165 19.40 -16.58 -7.39
C SER A 165 20.27 -15.42 -7.86
N ASP A 166 21.25 -15.70 -8.71
CA ASP A 166 22.11 -14.74 -9.41
C ASP A 166 21.52 -14.29 -10.76
N LYS A 167 20.34 -14.82 -11.12
CA LYS A 167 19.65 -14.55 -12.38
C LYS A 167 18.55 -13.51 -12.27
N HIS A 168 18.39 -12.88 -11.11
CA HIS A 168 17.33 -11.90 -10.91
C HIS A 168 17.50 -10.69 -11.84
N LEU A 169 16.40 -10.26 -12.45
CA LEU A 169 16.27 -9.04 -13.22
C LEU A 169 15.02 -8.30 -12.80
N ILE A 170 15.16 -7.04 -12.39
CA ILE A 170 14.00 -6.20 -12.09
C ILE A 170 13.32 -5.77 -13.37
N VAL A 171 11.99 -5.78 -13.38
CA VAL A 171 11.17 -5.39 -14.52
C VAL A 171 10.18 -4.31 -14.09
N SER A 172 10.17 -3.20 -14.81
CA SER A 172 9.13 -2.19 -14.68
C SER A 172 7.94 -2.56 -15.58
N PRO A 173 6.69 -2.63 -15.05
CA PRO A 173 5.52 -2.98 -15.84
C PRO A 173 5.09 -1.89 -16.84
N ASP A 174 5.64 -0.69 -16.71
CA ASP A 174 5.46 0.45 -17.61
C ASP A 174 6.54 1.52 -17.39
N VAL A 175 6.49 2.59 -18.17
CA VAL A 175 7.45 3.72 -18.07
C VAL A 175 7.30 4.47 -16.74
N GLY A 176 6.09 4.53 -16.16
CA GLY A 176 5.81 5.21 -14.90
C GLY A 176 6.45 4.53 -13.69
N GLY A 177 6.54 3.20 -13.69
CA GLY A 177 7.12 2.40 -12.61
C GLY A 177 8.66 2.33 -12.59
N VAL A 178 9.36 2.93 -13.57
CA VAL A 178 10.83 2.82 -13.71
C VAL A 178 11.58 3.31 -12.48
N VAL A 179 11.15 4.42 -11.87
CA VAL A 179 11.81 4.99 -10.69
C VAL A 179 11.74 4.00 -9.51
N ARG A 180 10.56 3.45 -9.24
CA ARG A 180 10.33 2.44 -8.20
C ARG A 180 11.18 1.18 -8.45
N SER A 181 11.14 0.68 -9.67
CA SER A 181 11.91 -0.51 -10.07
C SER A 181 13.41 -0.31 -9.90
N ARG A 182 13.94 0.86 -10.27
CA ARG A 182 15.36 1.22 -10.04
C ARG A 182 15.72 1.31 -8.56
N ALA A 183 14.82 1.87 -7.73
CA ALA A 183 15.04 1.96 -6.30
C ALA A 183 15.21 0.56 -5.69
N LEU A 184 14.33 -0.39 -6.02
CA LEU A 184 14.46 -1.78 -5.57
C LEU A 184 15.71 -2.46 -6.14
N GLY A 185 16.01 -2.28 -7.43
CA GLY A 185 17.22 -2.81 -8.05
C GLY A 185 18.48 -2.36 -7.33
N LYS A 186 18.57 -1.07 -7.00
CA LYS A 186 19.71 -0.49 -6.27
C LYS A 186 19.94 -1.16 -4.91
N VAL A 187 18.88 -1.36 -4.12
CA VAL A 187 19.02 -1.99 -2.78
C VAL A 187 19.27 -3.50 -2.85
N LEU A 188 19.00 -4.13 -3.99
CA LEU A 188 19.34 -5.52 -4.28
C LEU A 188 20.75 -5.69 -4.91
N GLY A 189 21.42 -4.57 -5.24
CA GLY A 189 22.70 -4.60 -5.95
C GLY A 189 22.59 -4.99 -7.44
N LEU A 190 21.40 -4.84 -8.04
CA LEU A 190 21.12 -5.13 -9.44
C LEU A 190 21.19 -3.84 -10.26
N SER A 191 22.03 -3.81 -11.28
CA SER A 191 22.20 -2.65 -12.17
C SER A 191 21.25 -2.67 -13.36
N ASP A 192 20.89 -3.87 -13.82
CA ASP A 192 20.11 -4.07 -15.02
C ASP A 192 18.61 -3.98 -14.75
N LEU A 193 17.87 -3.41 -15.69
CA LEU A 193 16.43 -3.22 -15.63
C LEU A 193 15.81 -3.51 -16.99
N ALA A 194 14.73 -4.27 -17.03
CA ALA A 194 13.86 -4.35 -18.19
C ALA A 194 12.59 -3.51 -17.99
N ILE A 195 12.01 -3.06 -19.10
CA ILE A 195 10.80 -2.23 -19.10
C ILE A 195 9.79 -2.85 -20.06
N ILE A 196 8.53 -2.93 -19.65
CA ILE A 196 7.42 -3.28 -20.54
C ILE A 196 6.86 -1.99 -21.14
N ASP A 197 7.08 -1.81 -22.45
CA ASP A 197 6.49 -0.70 -23.21
C ASP A 197 5.14 -1.14 -23.78
N LYS A 198 4.08 -0.45 -23.38
CA LYS A 198 2.71 -0.70 -23.82
C LYS A 198 2.40 0.23 -25.00
N ARG A 199 2.25 -0.31 -26.19
CA ARG A 199 1.78 0.44 -27.35
C ARG A 199 0.37 0.03 -27.71
N ARG A 200 -0.47 1.01 -27.91
CA ARG A 200 -1.79 0.88 -28.56
C ARG A 200 -1.62 1.43 -29.97
N ASP A 201 -1.44 0.55 -30.95
CA ASP A 201 -1.26 0.98 -32.34
C ASP A 201 -2.56 1.52 -32.94
N GLU A 202 -3.74 1.08 -32.47
CA GLU A 202 -5.06 1.63 -32.85
C GLU A 202 -6.12 1.38 -31.76
N ALA A 203 -7.18 2.21 -31.75
CA ALA A 203 -8.37 1.98 -30.90
C ALA A 203 -9.05 0.67 -31.34
N ASN A 204 -9.13 -0.33 -30.44
CA ASN A 204 -9.69 -1.69 -30.60
C ASN A 204 -8.73 -2.82 -30.98
N GLN A 205 -7.40 -2.62 -30.98
CA GLN A 205 -6.45 -3.72 -31.10
C GLN A 205 -5.96 -4.17 -29.72
N SER A 206 -5.54 -5.46 -29.61
CA SER A 206 -4.91 -6.00 -28.41
C SER A 206 -3.65 -5.22 -28.05
N GLU A 207 -3.46 -4.88 -26.77
CA GLU A 207 -2.24 -4.22 -26.31
C GLU A 207 -1.01 -5.05 -26.68
N VAL A 208 -0.12 -4.48 -27.50
CA VAL A 208 1.16 -5.08 -27.81
C VAL A 208 2.14 -4.71 -26.68
N MET A 209 2.65 -5.73 -26.00
CA MET A 209 3.68 -5.58 -24.97
C MET A 209 5.05 -5.76 -25.60
N ASN A 210 5.84 -4.69 -25.63
CA ASN A 210 7.23 -4.75 -26.10
C ASN A 210 8.16 -4.77 -24.89
N VAL A 211 9.07 -5.75 -24.84
CA VAL A 211 10.05 -5.88 -23.76
C VAL A 211 11.34 -5.17 -24.17
N ILE A 212 11.73 -4.17 -23.40
CA ILE A 212 12.99 -3.45 -23.56
C ILE A 212 13.98 -3.94 -22.52
N GLY A 213 15.06 -4.55 -22.92
CA GLY A 213 16.09 -5.15 -22.06
C GLY A 213 16.24 -6.65 -22.30
N GLU A 214 17.34 -7.24 -21.82
CA GLU A 214 17.67 -8.66 -22.02
C GLU A 214 17.06 -9.50 -20.90
N VAL A 215 16.01 -10.26 -21.21
CA VAL A 215 15.26 -11.08 -20.22
C VAL A 215 15.47 -12.59 -20.40
N LYS A 216 16.13 -12.99 -21.50
CA LYS A 216 16.37 -14.41 -21.78
C LYS A 216 17.24 -15.03 -20.68
N ASP A 217 16.87 -16.21 -20.25
CA ASP A 217 17.55 -16.97 -19.18
C ASP A 217 17.60 -16.27 -17.81
N LYS A 218 16.74 -15.24 -17.59
CA LYS A 218 16.62 -14.49 -16.34
C LYS A 218 15.40 -14.91 -15.53
N GLU A 219 15.45 -14.71 -14.21
CA GLU A 219 14.31 -14.74 -13.30
C GLU A 219 13.80 -13.29 -13.14
N CYS A 220 12.75 -12.95 -13.87
CA CYS A 220 12.20 -11.61 -13.93
C CYS A 220 11.34 -11.30 -12.70
N ILE A 221 11.54 -10.12 -12.10
CA ILE A 221 10.79 -9.62 -10.94
C ILE A 221 10.09 -8.33 -11.34
N ILE A 222 8.79 -8.42 -11.63
CA ILE A 222 7.95 -7.24 -11.91
C ILE A 222 7.65 -6.55 -10.59
N VAL A 223 7.78 -5.21 -10.55
CA VAL A 223 7.54 -4.41 -9.34
C VAL A 223 6.54 -3.32 -9.64
N ASP A 224 5.45 -3.27 -8.86
CA ASP A 224 4.46 -2.20 -9.00
C ASP A 224 3.84 -1.83 -7.63
N ASP A 225 3.15 -0.67 -7.58
CA ASP A 225 2.42 -0.26 -6.38
C ASP A 225 1.08 -0.97 -6.24
N ILE A 226 0.32 -1.14 -7.32
CA ILE A 226 -1.07 -1.62 -7.27
C ILE A 226 -1.28 -2.74 -8.29
N ALA A 227 -1.87 -3.86 -7.84
CA ALA A 227 -2.52 -4.83 -8.71
C ALA A 227 -4.04 -4.72 -8.52
N ASP A 228 -4.74 -4.25 -9.55
CA ASP A 228 -6.21 -4.13 -9.54
C ASP A 228 -6.84 -5.32 -10.29
N THR A 229 -7.15 -5.20 -11.57
CA THR A 229 -7.75 -6.29 -12.37
C THR A 229 -6.76 -7.35 -12.85
N ALA A 230 -5.48 -7.18 -12.54
CA ALA A 230 -4.32 -8.00 -12.90
C ALA A 230 -4.09 -8.23 -14.42
N GLY A 231 -4.86 -7.59 -15.30
CA GLY A 231 -4.72 -7.79 -16.75
C GLY A 231 -3.33 -7.41 -17.24
N THR A 232 -2.86 -6.20 -16.93
CA THR A 232 -1.52 -5.72 -17.29
C THR A 232 -0.41 -6.64 -16.78
N LEU A 233 -0.52 -7.08 -15.53
CA LEU A 233 0.46 -7.95 -14.90
C LEU A 233 0.55 -9.33 -15.58
N CYS A 234 -0.60 -9.92 -15.89
CA CYS A 234 -0.66 -11.21 -16.58
C CYS A 234 -0.11 -11.12 -18.01
N ASN A 235 -0.45 -10.05 -18.75
CA ASN A 235 0.07 -9.82 -20.09
C ASN A 235 1.59 -9.57 -20.08
N ALA A 236 2.10 -8.83 -19.09
CA ALA A 236 3.52 -8.63 -18.90
C ALA A 236 4.26 -9.96 -18.64
N ALA A 237 3.70 -10.83 -17.80
CA ALA A 237 4.28 -12.14 -17.53
C ALA A 237 4.31 -13.03 -18.77
N GLU A 238 3.27 -12.98 -19.61
CA GLU A 238 3.24 -13.71 -20.88
C GLU A 238 4.30 -13.20 -21.86
N ALA A 239 4.45 -11.88 -21.99
CA ALA A 239 5.46 -11.27 -22.84
C ALA A 239 6.88 -11.66 -22.40
N LEU A 240 7.19 -11.59 -21.10
CA LEU A 240 8.49 -11.99 -20.56
C LEU A 240 8.79 -13.47 -20.80
N LYS A 241 7.81 -14.35 -20.59
CA LYS A 241 7.98 -15.79 -20.89
C LYS A 241 8.21 -16.05 -22.38
N LYS A 242 7.55 -15.32 -23.26
CA LYS A 242 7.73 -15.40 -24.72
C LYS A 242 9.15 -15.01 -25.14
N GLU A 243 9.74 -14.01 -24.47
CA GLU A 243 11.11 -13.56 -24.67
C GLU A 243 12.16 -14.44 -23.95
N GLY A 244 11.76 -15.55 -23.34
CA GLY A 244 12.67 -16.55 -22.79
C GLY A 244 12.99 -16.38 -21.31
N ALA A 245 12.22 -15.64 -20.54
CA ALA A 245 12.38 -15.57 -19.09
C ALA A 245 12.15 -16.95 -18.44
N LEU A 246 13.04 -17.37 -17.55
CA LEU A 246 12.96 -18.64 -16.83
C LEU A 246 11.79 -18.66 -15.85
N LYS A 247 11.69 -17.60 -15.05
CA LYS A 247 10.61 -17.37 -14.09
C LYS A 247 10.16 -15.93 -14.14
N VAL A 248 8.89 -15.71 -13.78
CA VAL A 248 8.31 -14.39 -13.65
C VAL A 248 7.60 -14.27 -12.31
N TYR A 249 8.18 -13.49 -11.43
CA TYR A 249 7.60 -13.08 -10.16
C TYR A 249 7.01 -11.68 -10.29
N ALA A 250 6.00 -11.38 -9.50
CA ALA A 250 5.54 -10.01 -9.33
C ALA A 250 5.50 -9.65 -7.85
N TYR A 251 6.00 -8.49 -7.49
CA TYR A 251 5.98 -7.92 -6.15
C TYR A 251 5.16 -6.63 -6.17
N ILE A 252 4.04 -6.66 -5.48
CA ILE A 252 3.04 -5.59 -5.49
C ILE A 252 2.75 -5.13 -4.07
N VAL A 253 2.72 -3.82 -3.86
CA VAL A 253 2.42 -3.29 -2.52
C VAL A 253 0.92 -3.42 -2.22
N HIS A 254 0.04 -2.97 -3.11
CA HIS A 254 -1.40 -2.90 -2.84
C HIS A 254 -2.20 -3.91 -3.67
N PRO A 255 -2.60 -5.04 -3.06
CA PRO A 255 -3.41 -6.06 -3.75
C PRO A 255 -4.89 -5.69 -3.74
N VAL A 256 -5.33 -4.80 -4.63
CA VAL A 256 -6.76 -4.48 -4.78
C VAL A 256 -7.51 -5.70 -5.31
N LEU A 257 -6.97 -6.40 -6.30
CA LEU A 257 -7.41 -7.67 -6.86
C LEU A 257 -8.92 -7.73 -7.16
N SER A 258 -9.42 -6.68 -7.84
CA SER A 258 -10.85 -6.55 -8.15
C SER A 258 -11.29 -7.40 -9.31
N GLY A 259 -12.60 -7.62 -9.38
CA GLY A 259 -13.26 -8.37 -10.48
C GLY A 259 -12.74 -9.79 -10.57
N ASN A 260 -12.32 -10.22 -11.76
CA ASN A 260 -11.80 -11.57 -12.03
C ASN A 260 -10.27 -11.68 -11.95
N ALA A 261 -9.62 -10.81 -11.12
CA ALA A 261 -8.16 -10.78 -10.99
C ALA A 261 -7.57 -12.13 -10.58
N ILE A 262 -8.18 -12.81 -9.60
CA ILE A 262 -7.68 -14.09 -9.08
C ILE A 262 -7.72 -15.17 -10.15
N GLU A 263 -8.82 -15.26 -10.90
CA GLU A 263 -8.96 -16.21 -12.02
C GLU A 263 -7.88 -15.96 -13.10
N LYS A 264 -7.63 -14.68 -13.44
CA LYS A 264 -6.58 -14.31 -14.41
C LYS A 264 -5.19 -14.70 -13.90
N ILE A 265 -4.88 -14.42 -12.65
CA ILE A 265 -3.59 -14.74 -12.03
C ILE A 265 -3.38 -16.26 -12.04
N SER A 266 -4.38 -17.04 -11.62
CA SER A 266 -4.27 -18.50 -11.56
C SER A 266 -3.98 -19.12 -12.93
N LYS A 267 -4.58 -18.58 -14.00
CA LYS A 267 -4.40 -19.04 -15.40
C LYS A 267 -3.20 -18.44 -16.11
N SER A 268 -2.57 -17.40 -15.58
CA SER A 268 -1.48 -16.65 -16.21
C SER A 268 -0.16 -17.43 -16.28
N LYS A 269 0.82 -16.87 -16.97
CA LYS A 269 2.20 -17.35 -17.00
C LYS A 269 3.06 -16.85 -15.82
N LEU A 270 2.46 -16.11 -14.89
CA LEU A 270 3.10 -15.69 -13.66
C LEU A 270 3.42 -16.92 -12.80
N ASP A 271 4.66 -17.03 -12.34
CA ASP A 271 5.06 -18.12 -11.44
C ASP A 271 4.58 -17.83 -10.00
N GLN A 272 4.69 -16.59 -9.54
CA GLN A 272 4.17 -16.17 -8.24
C GLN A 272 3.87 -14.67 -8.22
N LEU A 273 2.78 -14.30 -7.55
CA LEU A 273 2.44 -12.95 -7.13
C LEU A 273 2.67 -12.81 -5.63
N VAL A 274 3.62 -11.96 -5.25
CA VAL A 274 3.90 -11.60 -3.86
C VAL A 274 3.30 -10.24 -3.58
N VAL A 275 2.44 -10.16 -2.58
CA VAL A 275 1.74 -8.93 -2.22
C VAL A 275 1.95 -8.59 -0.75
N THR A 276 1.80 -7.32 -0.39
CA THR A 276 1.77 -6.96 1.02
C THR A 276 0.37 -7.09 1.61
N ASP A 277 0.27 -6.95 2.91
CA ASP A 277 -0.99 -6.96 3.67
C ASP A 277 -1.58 -5.56 3.90
N THR A 278 -1.22 -4.57 3.07
CA THR A 278 -1.81 -3.21 3.13
C THR A 278 -3.31 -3.18 2.88
N ILE A 279 -3.81 -4.17 2.12
CA ILE A 279 -5.23 -4.46 1.88
C ILE A 279 -5.46 -5.92 2.28
N PRO A 280 -6.51 -6.24 3.06
CA PRO A 280 -6.83 -7.61 3.40
C PRO A 280 -7.22 -8.41 2.15
N LEU A 281 -6.63 -9.58 1.98
CA LEU A 281 -7.00 -10.47 0.87
C LEU A 281 -8.35 -11.15 1.12
N SER A 282 -9.13 -11.30 0.05
CA SER A 282 -10.31 -12.17 0.04
C SER A 282 -9.92 -13.63 0.32
N GLU A 283 -10.89 -14.44 0.73
CA GLU A 283 -10.67 -15.88 0.94
C GLU A 283 -10.20 -16.56 -0.35
N GLU A 284 -10.78 -16.21 -1.49
CA GLU A 284 -10.36 -16.70 -2.80
C GLU A 284 -8.89 -16.40 -3.11
N ALA A 285 -8.44 -15.15 -2.83
CA ALA A 285 -7.06 -14.75 -3.03
C ALA A 285 -6.10 -15.49 -2.09
N ARG A 286 -6.48 -15.71 -0.82
CA ARG A 286 -5.68 -16.47 0.16
C ARG A 286 -5.51 -17.94 -0.24
N ASN A 287 -6.49 -18.52 -0.91
CA ASN A 287 -6.49 -19.90 -1.38
C ASN A 287 -5.81 -20.09 -2.76
N CYS A 288 -5.41 -19.02 -3.43
CA CYS A 288 -4.72 -19.09 -4.71
C CYS A 288 -3.24 -19.44 -4.51
N GLU A 289 -2.79 -20.61 -5.00
CA GLU A 289 -1.41 -21.10 -4.84
C GLU A 289 -0.34 -20.14 -5.39
N LYS A 290 -0.71 -19.29 -6.36
CA LYS A 290 0.21 -18.31 -6.93
C LYS A 290 0.34 -17.02 -6.13
N ILE A 291 -0.54 -16.78 -5.15
CA ILE A 291 -0.54 -15.56 -4.36
C ILE A 291 0.08 -15.82 -2.99
N ARG A 292 1.08 -15.02 -2.63
CA ARG A 292 1.76 -15.08 -1.33
C ARG A 292 1.80 -13.69 -0.69
N ILE A 293 1.62 -13.65 0.62
CA ILE A 293 1.60 -12.41 1.41
C ILE A 293 2.94 -12.22 2.12
N ILE A 294 3.44 -10.99 2.12
CA ILE A 294 4.50 -10.50 3.01
C ILE A 294 3.93 -9.35 3.85
N THR A 295 4.26 -9.30 5.13
CA THR A 295 3.63 -8.31 6.02
C THR A 295 4.38 -6.99 6.08
N MET A 296 3.62 -5.88 6.12
CA MET A 296 4.11 -4.53 6.39
C MET A 296 4.14 -4.20 7.90
N ALA A 297 3.64 -5.08 8.76
CA ALA A 297 3.53 -4.83 10.19
C ALA A 297 4.85 -4.38 10.84
N PRO A 298 6.03 -5.00 10.60
CA PRO A 298 7.29 -4.54 11.17
C PRO A 298 7.70 -3.14 10.70
N THR A 299 7.48 -2.82 9.41
CA THR A 299 7.80 -1.50 8.85
C THR A 299 6.91 -0.41 9.41
N LEU A 300 5.59 -0.67 9.49
CA LEU A 300 4.63 0.27 10.05
C LEU A 300 4.83 0.46 11.56
N ALA A 301 5.11 -0.59 12.31
CA ALA A 301 5.43 -0.52 13.73
C ALA A 301 6.65 0.37 13.99
N GLU A 302 7.73 0.19 13.22
CA GLU A 302 8.93 1.02 13.35
C GLU A 302 8.64 2.47 12.96
N ALA A 303 7.85 2.73 11.92
CA ALA A 303 7.45 4.07 11.54
C ALA A 303 6.61 4.74 12.66
N ILE A 304 5.64 4.04 13.23
CA ILE A 304 4.82 4.52 14.36
C ILE A 304 5.72 4.84 15.57
N ARG A 305 6.64 3.94 15.92
CA ARG A 305 7.60 4.17 17.00
C ARG A 305 8.40 5.45 16.77
N ARG A 306 8.92 5.65 15.55
CA ARG A 306 9.71 6.83 15.18
C ARG A 306 8.89 8.11 15.24
N VAL A 307 7.67 8.12 14.72
CA VAL A 307 6.77 9.28 14.81
C VAL A 307 6.47 9.63 16.27
N ASN A 308 6.19 8.63 17.11
CA ASN A 308 5.95 8.84 18.53
C ASN A 308 7.19 9.41 19.27
N ASN A 309 8.39 8.96 18.89
CA ASN A 309 9.65 9.39 19.47
C ASN A 309 10.25 10.64 18.81
N GLU A 310 9.58 11.23 17.82
CA GLU A 310 10.08 12.36 17.03
C GLU A 310 11.41 12.04 16.30
N GLU A 311 11.58 10.78 15.86
CA GLU A 311 12.73 10.30 15.10
C GLU A 311 12.47 10.38 13.58
N SER A 312 13.56 10.43 12.78
CA SER A 312 13.46 10.51 11.32
C SER A 312 12.89 9.23 10.68
N ILE A 313 11.82 9.36 9.91
CA ILE A 313 11.27 8.28 9.08
C ILE A 313 12.16 7.98 7.88
N SER A 314 12.74 9.01 7.24
CA SER A 314 13.60 8.83 6.05
C SER A 314 14.81 7.93 6.35
N ALA A 315 15.31 7.92 7.58
CA ALA A 315 16.41 7.05 7.99
C ALA A 315 16.09 5.54 7.94
N MET A 316 14.82 5.16 7.76
CA MET A 316 14.43 3.75 7.59
C MET A 316 14.77 3.20 6.21
N PHE A 317 15.04 4.07 5.22
CA PHE A 317 15.19 3.74 3.81
C PHE A 317 16.58 4.12 3.25
N LEU A 318 17.46 4.63 4.12
CA LEU A 318 18.88 4.88 3.85
C LEU A 318 19.69 3.62 4.17
#